data_7de6c218a0df7f487fd09f6028dbb629
#
_entry.id   7de6c218a0df7f487fd09f6028dbb629
#
_cell.length_a   1.000
_cell.length_b   1.000
_cell.length_c   1.000
_cell.angle_alpha   90.00
_cell.angle_beta   90.00
_cell.angle_gamma   90.00
#
_symmetry.space_group_name_H-M   'P 1'
#
loop_
_entity.id
_entity.type
_entity.pdbx_description
1 polymer ?
#
loop_
_entity_poly.entity_id
_entity_poly.type
_entity_poly.pdbx_seq_one_letter_code
_entity_poly.pdbx_strand_id
1 'polypeptide(L)'
;MASYDDRDGFIWMDGKLVDWRSANVHILTHALHYASSVFEGERCYNGKIFKSTEHSERLRMSGELLDMPLPYSVAEINAAKEATLKANDLTDAYVRAIAWRGAGEMMGVAADKNPIRMAVACWTWGNYYGDAKFKGAKLDIAKWKRPSPETIPHAAKAAGLYMICTMSKHAAEAKGCSDAMMFDYRGYVAEATGANIFFVKDGEVHTPLADAFLNGITRQTVIGMLRDMQIVVHERHIMPEELEGFEQCWLT
;
A
#
# COMPACT_ATOMS: atom_id res chain seq x y z
N MET A 1 8.25 7.16 20.94
CA MET A 1 7.22 6.14 20.65
C MET A 1 7.83 4.78 20.93
N ALA A 2 7.06 3.83 21.53
CA ALA A 2 7.52 2.44 21.63
C ALA A 2 7.77 1.85 20.25
N SER A 3 8.72 0.92 20.13
CA SER A 3 9.00 0.20 18.89
C SER A 3 7.74 -0.55 18.41
N TYR A 4 7.64 -0.82 17.10
CA TYR A 4 6.49 -1.55 16.55
C TYR A 4 6.42 -3.01 16.97
N ASP A 5 7.53 -3.60 17.38
CA ASP A 5 7.63 -4.97 17.89
C ASP A 5 7.40 -5.07 19.42
N ASP A 6 7.45 -3.94 20.14
CA ASP A 6 7.28 -3.86 21.60
C ASP A 6 6.04 -3.03 21.96
N ARG A 7 4.87 -3.62 21.79
CA ARG A 7 3.56 -3.03 22.13
C ARG A 7 2.71 -4.03 22.88
N ASP A 8 1.75 -3.52 23.66
CA ASP A 8 0.70 -4.34 24.25
C ASP A 8 -0.42 -4.56 23.20
N GLY A 9 -1.15 -5.65 23.35
CA GLY A 9 -2.29 -5.99 22.52
C GLY A 9 -2.10 -7.29 21.74
N PHE A 10 -2.87 -7.43 20.67
CA PHE A 10 -2.98 -8.66 19.91
C PHE A 10 -2.81 -8.43 18.42
N ILE A 11 -2.23 -9.44 17.75
CA ILE A 11 -2.19 -9.58 16.31
C ILE A 11 -2.95 -10.84 15.94
N TRP A 12 -3.84 -10.77 14.95
CA TRP A 12 -4.39 -11.99 14.37
C TRP A 12 -3.34 -12.61 13.45
N MET A 13 -3.04 -13.90 13.64
CA MET A 13 -2.04 -14.62 12.87
C MET A 13 -2.49 -16.05 12.64
N ASP A 14 -2.63 -16.45 11.38
CA ASP A 14 -2.98 -17.81 10.95
C ASP A 14 -4.18 -18.42 11.69
N GLY A 15 -5.28 -17.68 11.75
CA GLY A 15 -6.56 -18.17 12.29
C GLY A 15 -6.79 -17.84 13.77
N LYS A 16 -5.86 -17.20 14.47
CA LYS A 16 -6.01 -16.89 15.91
C LYS A 16 -5.38 -15.57 16.30
N LEU A 17 -5.86 -15.00 17.38
CA LEU A 17 -5.22 -13.87 18.06
C LEU A 17 -4.01 -14.39 18.86
N VAL A 18 -2.88 -13.74 18.71
CA VAL A 18 -1.65 -13.99 19.47
C VAL A 18 -1.24 -12.70 20.18
N ASP A 19 -0.51 -12.81 21.26
CA ASP A 19 0.10 -11.67 21.91
C ASP A 19 1.00 -10.91 20.93
N TRP A 20 0.99 -9.58 20.96
CA TRP A 20 1.70 -8.72 20.01
C TRP A 20 3.19 -9.09 19.89
N ARG A 21 3.88 -9.27 21.04
CA ARG A 21 5.32 -9.61 21.08
C ARG A 21 5.61 -11.03 20.63
N SER A 22 4.59 -11.89 20.56
CA SER A 22 4.70 -13.28 20.11
C SER A 22 4.50 -13.43 18.59
N ALA A 23 4.08 -12.37 17.87
CA ALA A 23 3.85 -12.40 16.44
C ALA A 23 5.18 -12.34 15.65
N ASN A 24 5.96 -13.42 15.71
CA ASN A 24 7.29 -13.51 15.12
C ASN A 24 7.32 -14.48 13.94
N VAL A 25 8.29 -14.30 13.06
CA VAL A 25 8.57 -15.21 11.94
C VAL A 25 10.00 -15.75 12.03
N HIS A 26 10.21 -16.97 11.57
CA HIS A 26 11.54 -17.57 11.53
C HIS A 26 12.41 -16.87 10.49
N ILE A 27 13.72 -16.73 10.75
CA ILE A 27 14.68 -16.06 9.84
C ILE A 27 14.73 -16.71 8.45
N LEU A 28 14.44 -17.99 8.33
CA LEU A 28 14.36 -18.72 7.06
C LEU A 28 12.97 -18.63 6.40
N THR A 29 12.15 -17.67 6.79
CA THR A 29 10.90 -17.36 6.08
C THR A 29 11.24 -16.95 4.64
N HIS A 30 10.69 -17.65 3.65
CA HIS A 30 11.00 -17.44 2.23
C HIS A 30 10.82 -15.99 1.79
N ALA A 31 9.78 -15.33 2.26
CA ALA A 31 9.49 -13.92 1.95
C ALA A 31 10.60 -12.95 2.37
N LEU A 32 11.38 -13.25 3.41
CA LEU A 32 12.50 -12.42 3.84
C LEU A 32 13.68 -12.45 2.85
N HIS A 33 13.79 -13.51 2.06
CA HIS A 33 14.88 -13.70 1.10
C HIS A 33 14.47 -13.36 -0.33
N TYR A 34 13.20 -13.60 -0.70
CA TYR A 34 12.71 -13.51 -2.08
C TYR A 34 11.54 -12.53 -2.24
N ALA A 35 11.24 -11.71 -1.22
CA ALA A 35 10.17 -10.71 -1.23
C ALA A 35 8.76 -11.24 -1.59
N SER A 36 8.53 -12.55 -1.39
CA SER A 36 7.26 -13.21 -1.68
C SER A 36 6.22 -12.88 -0.60
N SER A 37 5.77 -11.63 -0.58
CA SER A 37 4.71 -11.13 0.32
C SER A 37 3.89 -10.02 -0.31
N VAL A 38 2.63 -9.94 0.11
CA VAL A 38 1.65 -8.92 -0.29
C VAL A 38 1.00 -8.33 0.96
N PHE A 39 0.57 -7.08 0.89
CA PHE A 39 -0.01 -6.43 2.06
C PHE A 39 -1.07 -5.41 1.69
N GLU A 40 -1.90 -5.04 2.67
CA GLU A 40 -2.86 -3.96 2.58
C GLU A 40 -2.63 -2.90 3.66
N GLY A 41 -3.11 -1.71 3.40
CA GLY A 41 -3.12 -0.61 4.34
C GLY A 41 -4.48 0.07 4.31
N GLU A 42 -5.20 0.01 5.43
CA GLU A 42 -6.59 0.43 5.53
C GLU A 42 -6.77 1.37 6.73
N ARG A 43 -7.74 2.27 6.63
CA ARG A 43 -8.12 3.12 7.76
C ARG A 43 -9.45 2.65 8.33
N CYS A 44 -9.49 2.56 9.65
CA CYS A 44 -10.70 2.41 10.43
C CYS A 44 -11.09 3.77 11.00
N TYR A 45 -12.35 4.16 10.83
CA TYR A 45 -12.94 5.38 11.37
C TYR A 45 -14.24 5.01 12.11
N ASN A 46 -14.36 5.40 13.37
CA ASN A 46 -15.54 5.08 14.20
C ASN A 46 -15.93 3.59 14.15
N GLY A 47 -14.94 2.69 14.22
CA GLY A 47 -15.13 1.25 14.21
C GLY A 47 -15.44 0.64 12.82
N LYS A 48 -15.43 1.42 11.75
CA LYS A 48 -15.67 0.94 10.38
C LYS A 48 -14.42 1.06 9.54
N ILE A 49 -13.98 -0.07 8.97
CA ILE A 49 -12.86 -0.09 8.03
C ILE A 49 -13.35 0.40 6.67
N PHE A 50 -12.72 1.45 6.17
CA PHE A 50 -13.04 1.99 4.85
C PHE A 50 -12.66 1.00 3.75
N LYS A 51 -13.64 0.64 2.90
CA LYS A 51 -13.44 -0.25 1.76
C LYS A 51 -12.82 -1.63 2.11
N SER A 52 -13.18 -2.19 3.27
CA SER A 52 -12.58 -3.45 3.77
C SER A 52 -12.68 -4.60 2.79
N THR A 53 -13.82 -4.75 2.11
CA THR A 53 -14.03 -5.83 1.13
C THR A 53 -13.12 -5.66 -0.07
N GLU A 54 -13.07 -4.48 -0.66
CA GLU A 54 -12.22 -4.17 -1.82
C GLU A 54 -10.72 -4.35 -1.50
N HIS A 55 -10.32 -4.00 -0.28
CA HIS A 55 -8.95 -4.26 0.19
C HIS A 55 -8.66 -5.76 0.35
N SER A 56 -9.60 -6.54 0.88
CA SER A 56 -9.44 -7.99 1.00
C SER A 56 -9.42 -8.70 -0.35
N GLU A 57 -10.24 -8.26 -1.28
CA GLU A 57 -10.23 -8.74 -2.67
C GLU A 57 -8.88 -8.45 -3.34
N ARG A 58 -8.35 -7.22 -3.16
CA ARG A 58 -7.04 -6.86 -3.72
C ARG A 58 -5.88 -7.60 -3.05
N LEU A 59 -5.95 -7.87 -1.74
CA LEU A 59 -4.95 -8.70 -1.06
C LEU A 59 -4.88 -10.09 -1.68
N ARG A 60 -6.04 -10.72 -1.92
CA ARG A 60 -6.12 -12.03 -2.57
C ARG A 60 -5.60 -12.00 -4.00
N MET A 61 -6.08 -11.05 -4.81
CA MET A 61 -5.60 -10.85 -6.18
C MET A 61 -4.07 -10.63 -6.22
N SER A 62 -3.55 -9.82 -5.31
CA SER A 62 -2.10 -9.60 -5.20
C SER A 62 -1.34 -10.90 -4.88
N GLY A 63 -1.90 -11.74 -4.01
CA GLY A 63 -1.34 -13.06 -3.74
C GLY A 63 -1.35 -13.96 -4.97
N GLU A 64 -2.46 -14.03 -5.68
CA GLU A 64 -2.60 -14.83 -6.90
C GLU A 64 -1.60 -14.40 -7.99
N LEU A 65 -1.40 -13.10 -8.17
CA LEU A 65 -0.40 -12.55 -9.10
C LEU A 65 1.06 -12.92 -8.75
N LEU A 66 1.33 -13.28 -7.49
CA LEU A 66 2.64 -13.72 -7.01
C LEU A 66 2.73 -15.24 -6.85
N ASP A 67 1.82 -16.00 -7.43
CA ASP A 67 1.75 -17.46 -7.23
C ASP A 67 1.68 -17.86 -5.74
N MET A 68 0.91 -17.08 -4.98
CA MET A 68 0.68 -17.25 -3.54
C MET A 68 -0.83 -17.17 -3.24
N PRO A 69 -1.68 -18.11 -3.69
CA PRO A 69 -3.09 -18.06 -3.36
C PRO A 69 -3.29 -18.08 -1.84
N LEU A 70 -4.00 -17.09 -1.32
CA LEU A 70 -4.23 -16.97 0.11
C LEU A 70 -5.21 -18.04 0.59
N PRO A 71 -4.96 -18.69 1.75
CA PRO A 71 -5.81 -19.75 2.27
C PRO A 71 -7.11 -19.26 2.93
N TYR A 72 -7.36 -17.95 2.92
CA TYR A 72 -8.53 -17.31 3.52
C TYR A 72 -9.41 -16.64 2.46
N SER A 73 -10.71 -16.78 2.61
CA SER A 73 -11.71 -16.05 1.82
C SER A 73 -11.75 -14.56 2.20
N VAL A 74 -12.37 -13.73 1.36
CA VAL A 74 -12.60 -12.30 1.65
C VAL A 74 -13.36 -12.12 2.97
N ALA A 75 -14.36 -12.95 3.24
CA ALA A 75 -15.14 -12.88 4.48
C ALA A 75 -14.29 -13.20 5.72
N GLU A 76 -13.41 -14.22 5.65
CA GLU A 76 -12.50 -14.57 6.74
C GLU A 76 -11.46 -13.48 6.98
N ILE A 77 -10.94 -12.85 5.92
CA ILE A 77 -10.00 -11.73 6.04
C ILE A 77 -10.69 -10.52 6.70
N ASN A 78 -11.91 -10.20 6.30
CA ASN A 78 -12.68 -9.13 6.93
C ASN A 78 -12.95 -9.42 8.41
N ALA A 79 -13.37 -10.64 8.73
CA ALA A 79 -13.58 -11.06 10.13
C ALA A 79 -12.28 -10.99 10.97
N ALA A 80 -11.13 -11.36 10.40
CA ALA A 80 -9.83 -11.24 11.06
C ALA A 80 -9.48 -9.79 11.40
N LYS A 81 -9.75 -8.84 10.49
CA LYS A 81 -9.55 -7.40 10.71
C LYS A 81 -10.43 -6.87 11.83
N GLU A 82 -11.73 -7.20 11.81
CA GLU A 82 -12.69 -6.80 12.85
C GLU A 82 -12.33 -7.40 14.22
N ALA A 83 -11.96 -8.68 14.26
CA ALA A 83 -11.51 -9.34 15.49
C ALA A 83 -10.26 -8.67 16.07
N THR A 84 -9.32 -8.27 15.22
CA THR A 84 -8.08 -7.58 15.65
C THR A 84 -8.38 -6.19 16.22
N LEU A 85 -9.25 -5.40 15.57
CA LEU A 85 -9.67 -4.09 16.08
C LEU A 85 -10.35 -4.23 17.45
N LYS A 86 -11.30 -5.17 17.56
CA LYS A 86 -12.03 -5.45 18.80
C LYS A 86 -11.10 -5.90 19.94
N ALA A 87 -10.15 -6.78 19.67
CA ALA A 87 -9.22 -7.29 20.68
C ALA A 87 -8.28 -6.19 21.22
N ASN A 88 -8.04 -5.14 20.44
CA ASN A 88 -7.20 -4.01 20.82
C ASN A 88 -8.00 -2.76 21.25
N ASP A 89 -9.33 -2.86 21.35
CA ASP A 89 -10.23 -1.74 21.71
C ASP A 89 -10.01 -0.49 20.84
N LEU A 90 -9.87 -0.68 19.52
CA LEU A 90 -9.57 0.39 18.57
C LEU A 90 -10.77 0.69 17.66
N THR A 91 -11.18 1.96 17.65
CA THR A 91 -12.24 2.48 16.76
C THR A 91 -11.68 3.37 15.67
N ASP A 92 -10.55 4.04 15.91
CA ASP A 92 -9.80 4.82 14.94
C ASP A 92 -8.36 4.28 14.85
N ALA A 93 -8.07 3.60 13.72
CA ALA A 93 -6.83 2.86 13.58
C ALA A 93 -6.37 2.76 12.13
N TYR A 94 -5.10 2.45 11.99
CA TYR A 94 -4.56 1.85 10.77
C TYR A 94 -4.62 0.32 10.89
N VAL A 95 -5.06 -0.34 9.84
CA VAL A 95 -5.16 -1.80 9.75
C VAL A 95 -4.20 -2.28 8.67
N ARG A 96 -3.32 -3.21 9.02
CA ARG A 96 -2.33 -3.83 8.15
C ARG A 96 -2.58 -5.32 8.05
N ALA A 97 -3.18 -5.75 6.95
CA ALA A 97 -3.20 -7.16 6.58
C ALA A 97 -1.95 -7.47 5.73
N ILE A 98 -1.30 -8.59 5.99
CA ILE A 98 -0.13 -9.07 5.26
C ILE A 98 -0.22 -10.57 5.05
N ALA A 99 0.13 -11.03 3.85
CA ALA A 99 0.30 -12.45 3.56
C ALA A 99 1.68 -12.69 2.95
N TRP A 100 2.29 -13.83 3.28
CA TRP A 100 3.65 -14.14 2.83
C TRP A 100 3.88 -15.64 2.69
N ARG A 101 4.83 -16.01 1.84
CA ARG A 101 5.33 -17.39 1.78
C ARG A 101 6.23 -17.65 2.96
N GLY A 102 5.81 -18.57 3.83
CA GLY A 102 6.47 -18.87 5.11
C GLY A 102 7.74 -19.72 4.96
N ALA A 103 8.28 -20.10 6.11
CA ALA A 103 9.28 -21.14 6.20
C ALA A 103 8.60 -22.51 5.96
N GLY A 104 9.27 -23.38 5.22
CA GLY A 104 8.82 -24.72 4.90
C GLY A 104 10.01 -25.58 4.53
N GLU A 105 9.79 -26.60 3.74
CA GLU A 105 10.84 -27.55 3.33
C GLU A 105 11.78 -26.96 2.26
N MET A 106 11.35 -25.90 1.57
CA MET A 106 12.05 -25.31 0.43
C MET A 106 12.66 -23.95 0.78
N MET A 107 13.93 -23.76 0.45
CA MET A 107 14.66 -22.48 0.61
C MET A 107 15.23 -21.94 -0.71
N GLY A 108 15.05 -22.64 -1.82
CA GLY A 108 15.40 -22.14 -3.16
C GLY A 108 14.37 -21.17 -3.72
N VAL A 109 14.57 -20.72 -4.94
CA VAL A 109 13.61 -19.84 -5.67
C VAL A 109 12.25 -20.55 -5.81
N ALA A 110 12.25 -21.83 -6.14
CA ALA A 110 11.04 -22.66 -6.12
C ALA A 110 10.68 -23.02 -4.67
N ALA A 111 9.48 -22.64 -4.25
CA ALA A 111 8.99 -22.88 -2.90
C ALA A 111 7.45 -23.03 -2.87
N ASP A 112 6.92 -23.73 -3.86
CA ASP A 112 5.48 -23.97 -4.06
C ASP A 112 4.83 -24.72 -2.88
N LYS A 113 5.60 -25.58 -2.19
CA LYS A 113 5.15 -26.35 -1.02
C LYS A 113 5.25 -25.59 0.31
N ASN A 114 5.89 -24.43 0.33
CA ASN A 114 5.95 -23.64 1.56
C ASN A 114 4.59 -23.05 1.90
N PRO A 115 4.17 -23.04 3.17
CA PRO A 115 2.85 -22.55 3.56
C PRO A 115 2.72 -21.05 3.27
N ILE A 116 1.55 -20.65 2.79
CA ILE A 116 1.17 -19.24 2.75
C ILE A 116 0.59 -18.89 4.11
N ARG A 117 1.18 -17.89 4.75
CA ARG A 117 0.86 -17.38 6.08
C ARG A 117 0.19 -16.03 5.96
N MET A 118 -0.61 -15.67 6.96
CA MET A 118 -1.28 -14.37 7.00
C MET A 118 -1.34 -13.80 8.42
N ALA A 119 -1.20 -12.47 8.53
CA ALA A 119 -1.43 -11.75 9.77
C ALA A 119 -2.19 -10.44 9.54
N VAL A 120 -2.87 -9.98 10.58
CA VAL A 120 -3.51 -8.67 10.63
C VAL A 120 -3.08 -7.98 11.93
N ALA A 121 -2.45 -6.83 11.80
CA ALA A 121 -2.12 -5.94 12.91
C ALA A 121 -2.91 -4.63 12.79
N CYS A 122 -3.26 -3.99 13.91
CA CYS A 122 -3.86 -2.68 13.90
C CYS A 122 -3.28 -1.82 15.03
N TRP A 123 -3.18 -0.52 14.78
CA TRP A 123 -2.64 0.44 15.77
C TRP A 123 -3.17 1.84 15.50
N THR A 124 -3.17 2.66 16.52
CA THR A 124 -3.45 4.08 16.37
C THR A 124 -2.38 4.73 15.51
N TRP A 125 -2.80 5.37 14.43
CA TRP A 125 -1.91 6.13 13.55
C TRP A 125 -2.46 7.53 13.36
N GLY A 126 -1.64 8.53 13.66
CA GLY A 126 -1.96 9.93 13.39
C GLY A 126 -2.06 10.25 11.88
N ASN A 127 -2.22 11.52 11.57
CA ASN A 127 -2.25 11.98 10.17
C ASN A 127 -0.92 11.67 9.47
N TYR A 128 -0.99 11.06 8.29
CA TYR A 128 0.18 10.62 7.52
C TYR A 128 1.17 11.76 7.24
N TYR A 129 0.66 12.94 6.93
CA TYR A 129 1.47 14.14 6.69
C TYR A 129 1.44 15.16 7.86
N GLY A 130 0.83 14.83 9.01
CA GLY A 130 0.71 15.76 10.14
C GLY A 130 0.14 17.12 9.69
N ASP A 131 0.77 18.21 10.16
CA ASP A 131 0.38 19.58 9.79
C ASP A 131 0.66 19.93 8.31
N ALA A 132 1.51 19.19 7.62
CA ALA A 132 1.79 19.38 6.19
C ALA A 132 0.54 19.16 5.33
N LYS A 133 -0.47 18.43 5.83
CA LYS A 133 -1.78 18.30 5.19
C LYS A 133 -2.42 19.66 4.85
N PHE A 134 -2.20 20.69 5.68
CA PHE A 134 -2.78 22.02 5.49
C PHE A 134 -1.78 23.03 4.90
N LYS A 135 -0.48 22.75 5.02
CA LYS A 135 0.60 23.65 4.55
C LYS A 135 1.13 23.27 3.16
N GLY A 136 0.69 22.15 2.63
CA GLY A 136 1.24 21.53 1.44
C GLY A 136 2.46 20.65 1.72
N ALA A 137 2.70 19.69 0.84
CA ALA A 137 3.84 18.77 0.90
C ALA A 137 4.79 19.06 -0.26
N LYS A 138 6.09 19.18 0.06
CA LYS A 138 7.13 19.33 -0.96
C LYS A 138 7.56 17.95 -1.43
N LEU A 139 7.56 17.71 -2.74
CA LEU A 139 8.03 16.50 -3.37
C LEU A 139 9.40 16.70 -4.02
N ASP A 140 10.30 15.74 -3.88
CA ASP A 140 11.50 15.60 -4.70
C ASP A 140 11.19 14.76 -5.94
N ILE A 141 12.06 14.75 -6.93
CA ILE A 141 11.99 13.81 -8.06
C ILE A 141 12.80 12.56 -7.71
N ALA A 142 12.14 11.40 -7.73
CA ALA A 142 12.79 10.13 -7.42
C ALA A 142 13.83 9.75 -8.49
N LYS A 143 14.97 9.23 -8.05
CA LYS A 143 15.96 8.60 -8.94
C LYS A 143 15.41 7.31 -9.56
N TRP A 144 14.68 6.52 -8.76
CA TRP A 144 14.17 5.21 -9.16
C TRP A 144 12.83 5.34 -9.84
N LYS A 145 12.62 4.58 -10.92
CA LYS A 145 11.40 4.55 -11.70
C LYS A 145 10.52 3.36 -11.33
N ARG A 146 9.20 3.50 -11.50
CA ARG A 146 8.29 2.36 -11.45
C ARG A 146 8.63 1.40 -12.59
N PRO A 147 8.76 0.09 -12.31
CA PRO A 147 9.21 -0.88 -13.29
C PRO A 147 8.15 -1.16 -14.37
N SER A 148 8.60 -1.70 -15.50
CA SER A 148 7.71 -2.17 -16.55
C SER A 148 6.80 -3.31 -16.05
N PRO A 149 5.52 -3.34 -16.49
CA PRO A 149 4.63 -4.48 -16.25
C PRO A 149 5.17 -5.83 -16.74
N GLU A 150 6.09 -5.81 -17.71
CA GLU A 150 6.76 -7.02 -18.22
C GLU A 150 7.85 -7.55 -17.30
N THR A 151 8.28 -6.75 -16.31
CA THR A 151 9.36 -7.12 -15.39
C THR A 151 8.86 -7.56 -14.03
N ILE A 152 7.68 -7.09 -13.61
CA ILE A 152 7.11 -7.37 -12.29
C ILE A 152 5.59 -7.09 -12.32
N PRO A 153 4.76 -7.86 -11.60
CA PRO A 153 3.31 -7.65 -11.55
C PRO A 153 2.94 -6.36 -10.81
N HIS A 154 2.94 -5.23 -11.52
CA HIS A 154 2.69 -3.88 -10.99
C HIS A 154 1.32 -3.72 -10.32
N ALA A 155 0.33 -4.52 -10.71
CA ALA A 155 -1.02 -4.50 -10.14
C ALA A 155 -1.11 -5.15 -8.76
N ALA A 156 -0.09 -5.93 -8.35
CA ALA A 156 -0.01 -6.50 -7.02
C ALA A 156 0.53 -5.47 -6.01
N LYS A 157 -0.08 -5.42 -4.82
CA LYS A 157 0.49 -4.68 -3.69
C LYS A 157 1.57 -5.53 -3.00
N ALA A 158 2.66 -5.78 -3.73
CA ALA A 158 3.75 -6.67 -3.38
C ALA A 158 4.89 -5.94 -2.67
N ALA A 159 5.41 -6.52 -1.58
CA ALA A 159 6.49 -5.91 -0.79
C ALA A 159 7.74 -5.60 -1.62
N GLY A 160 8.10 -6.46 -2.57
CA GLY A 160 9.26 -6.27 -3.45
C GLY A 160 9.20 -4.99 -4.31
N LEU A 161 7.99 -4.46 -4.56
CA LEU A 161 7.80 -3.19 -5.28
C LEU A 161 8.08 -1.94 -4.43
N TYR A 162 8.17 -2.09 -3.10
CA TYR A 162 8.33 -0.97 -2.17
C TYR A 162 9.78 -0.66 -1.81
N MET A 163 10.73 -1.49 -2.18
CA MET A 163 12.15 -1.22 -1.95
C MET A 163 12.58 0.10 -2.60
N ILE A 164 12.25 0.30 -3.88
CA ILE A 164 12.56 1.54 -4.61
C ILE A 164 11.80 2.75 -4.03
N CYS A 165 10.60 2.54 -3.51
CA CYS A 165 9.83 3.58 -2.82
C CYS A 165 10.52 4.02 -1.54
N THR A 166 10.98 3.08 -0.71
CA THR A 166 11.71 3.35 0.54
C THR A 166 13.00 4.14 0.25
N MET A 167 13.79 3.71 -0.74
CA MET A 167 15.03 4.39 -1.12
C MET A 167 14.76 5.82 -1.63
N SER A 168 13.69 6.01 -2.41
CA SER A 168 13.29 7.32 -2.93
C SER A 168 12.79 8.24 -1.82
N LYS A 169 12.02 7.71 -0.87
CA LYS A 169 11.52 8.43 0.30
C LYS A 169 12.67 8.93 1.18
N HIS A 170 13.62 8.07 1.53
CA HIS A 170 14.80 8.44 2.30
C HIS A 170 15.61 9.55 1.62
N ALA A 171 15.80 9.45 0.30
CA ALA A 171 16.53 10.48 -0.46
C ALA A 171 15.80 11.83 -0.47
N ALA A 172 14.47 11.83 -0.57
CA ALA A 172 13.65 13.04 -0.51
C ALA A 172 13.68 13.68 0.89
N GLU A 173 13.53 12.89 1.94
CA GLU A 173 13.57 13.36 3.34
C GLU A 173 14.94 13.96 3.68
N ALA A 174 16.03 13.38 3.20
CA ALA A 174 17.38 13.93 3.36
C ALA A 174 17.56 15.32 2.72
N LYS A 175 16.70 15.68 1.74
CA LYS A 175 16.63 17.01 1.11
C LYS A 175 15.58 17.93 1.74
N GLY A 176 14.91 17.51 2.82
CA GLY A 176 13.84 18.27 3.46
C GLY A 176 12.51 18.24 2.70
N CYS A 177 12.30 17.27 1.80
CA CYS A 177 11.04 17.04 1.13
C CYS A 177 10.18 16.06 1.91
N SER A 178 8.85 16.16 1.76
CA SER A 178 7.91 15.28 2.46
C SER A 178 7.81 13.90 1.79
N ASP A 179 8.01 13.82 0.47
CA ASP A 179 7.94 12.60 -0.33
C ASP A 179 8.70 12.77 -1.65
N ALA A 180 8.69 11.76 -2.51
CA ALA A 180 9.23 11.85 -3.86
C ALA A 180 8.17 11.46 -4.89
N MET A 181 8.09 12.23 -5.98
CA MET A 181 7.35 11.87 -7.18
C MET A 181 8.20 10.90 -8.00
N MET A 182 7.61 9.79 -8.40
CA MET A 182 8.23 8.75 -9.21
C MET A 182 7.71 8.83 -10.65
N PHE A 183 8.61 8.61 -11.59
CA PHE A 183 8.24 8.35 -12.99
C PHE A 183 8.16 6.84 -13.24
N ASP A 184 7.48 6.44 -14.31
CA ASP A 184 7.50 5.06 -14.78
C ASP A 184 8.74 4.79 -15.66
N TYR A 185 8.89 3.54 -16.06
CA TYR A 185 10.02 3.09 -16.89
C TYR A 185 10.12 3.84 -18.25
N ARG A 186 9.01 4.37 -18.77
CA ARG A 186 8.95 5.18 -20.01
C ARG A 186 9.32 6.64 -19.77
N GLY A 187 9.22 7.13 -18.55
CA GLY A 187 9.47 8.51 -18.16
C GLY A 187 8.21 9.33 -17.90
N TYR A 188 7.02 8.76 -17.98
CA TYR A 188 5.79 9.42 -17.59
C TYR A 188 5.70 9.58 -16.07
N VAL A 189 4.99 10.62 -15.62
CA VAL A 189 4.62 10.77 -14.20
C VAL A 189 3.79 9.56 -13.80
N ALA A 190 4.14 8.93 -12.68
CA ALA A 190 3.46 7.75 -12.17
C ALA A 190 2.70 8.06 -10.87
N GLU A 191 3.39 8.17 -9.78
CA GLU A 191 2.81 8.33 -8.44
C GLU A 191 3.86 8.89 -7.46
N ALA A 192 3.50 9.16 -6.19
CA ALA A 192 4.48 9.32 -5.13
C ALA A 192 4.92 7.97 -4.57
N THR A 193 5.86 7.94 -3.59
CA THR A 193 6.42 6.67 -3.10
C THR A 193 5.39 5.74 -2.45
N GLY A 194 4.31 6.27 -1.92
CA GLY A 194 3.26 5.49 -1.25
C GLY A 194 1.84 5.99 -1.51
N ALA A 195 1.63 6.86 -2.50
CA ALA A 195 0.36 7.52 -2.79
C ALA A 195 0.22 7.81 -4.28
N ASN A 196 -0.99 7.68 -4.81
CA ASN A 196 -1.27 8.12 -6.18
C ASN A 196 -1.36 9.66 -6.23
N ILE A 197 -1.21 10.23 -7.44
CA ILE A 197 -1.11 11.67 -7.65
C ILE A 197 -2.20 12.15 -8.60
N PHE A 198 -2.71 13.35 -8.33
CA PHE A 198 -3.69 14.06 -9.14
C PHE A 198 -3.25 15.50 -9.38
N PHE A 199 -3.67 16.06 -10.48
CA PHE A 199 -3.40 17.44 -10.89
C PHE A 199 -4.69 18.13 -11.33
N VAL A 200 -4.73 19.46 -11.23
CA VAL A 200 -5.84 20.29 -11.74
C VAL A 200 -5.31 21.22 -12.81
N LYS A 201 -6.07 21.33 -13.89
CA LYS A 201 -5.86 22.31 -14.95
C LYS A 201 -7.20 22.70 -15.55
N ASP A 202 -7.45 23.99 -15.70
CA ASP A 202 -8.66 24.56 -16.32
C ASP A 202 -9.97 24.01 -15.71
N GLY A 203 -9.98 23.71 -14.40
CA GLY A 203 -11.12 23.13 -13.68
C GLY A 203 -11.32 21.63 -13.89
N GLU A 204 -10.49 20.95 -14.67
CA GLU A 204 -10.51 19.52 -14.90
C GLU A 204 -9.41 18.80 -14.11
N VAL A 205 -9.64 17.54 -13.77
CA VAL A 205 -8.71 16.73 -12.99
C VAL A 205 -7.98 15.75 -13.90
N HIS A 206 -6.67 15.67 -13.74
CA HIS A 206 -5.80 14.74 -14.45
C HIS A 206 -5.10 13.82 -13.46
N THR A 207 -5.03 12.52 -13.77
CA THR A 207 -4.28 11.55 -12.97
C THR A 207 -3.56 10.58 -13.91
N PRO A 208 -2.33 10.16 -13.58
CA PRO A 208 -1.61 9.19 -14.40
C PRO A 208 -2.41 7.90 -14.60
N LEU A 209 -2.34 7.33 -15.79
CA LEU A 209 -2.92 6.03 -16.12
C LEU A 209 -2.16 4.93 -15.36
N ALA A 210 -2.89 4.14 -14.57
CA ALA A 210 -2.30 3.13 -13.68
C ALA A 210 -1.95 1.83 -14.43
N ASP A 211 -1.05 1.93 -15.42
CA ASP A 211 -0.58 0.83 -16.27
C ASP A 211 0.87 0.37 -15.95
N ALA A 212 1.54 1.05 -15.00
CA ALA A 212 2.88 0.68 -14.52
C ALA A 212 3.03 0.84 -12.99
N PHE A 213 1.95 1.09 -12.28
CA PHE A 213 1.91 1.25 -10.82
C PHE A 213 0.55 0.82 -10.28
N LEU A 214 0.43 0.76 -8.96
CA LEU A 214 -0.78 0.27 -8.30
C LEU A 214 -1.95 1.24 -8.49
N ASN A 215 -3.08 0.74 -9.03
CA ASN A 215 -4.33 1.49 -9.06
C ASN A 215 -4.96 1.52 -7.66
N GLY A 216 -4.69 2.59 -6.90
CA GLY A 216 -5.07 2.73 -5.49
C GLY A 216 -6.59 2.73 -5.29
N ILE A 217 -7.07 2.06 -4.23
CA ILE A 217 -8.50 2.06 -3.87
C ILE A 217 -8.98 3.48 -3.52
N THR A 218 -8.17 4.26 -2.83
CA THR A 218 -8.44 5.67 -2.58
C THR A 218 -8.50 6.46 -3.88
N ARG A 219 -7.55 6.24 -4.82
CA ARG A 219 -7.57 6.84 -6.15
C ARG A 219 -8.89 6.56 -6.87
N GLN A 220 -9.31 5.31 -6.95
CA GLN A 220 -10.56 4.90 -7.59
C GLN A 220 -11.78 5.56 -6.94
N THR A 221 -11.79 5.65 -5.60
CA THR A 221 -12.86 6.32 -4.85
C THR A 221 -12.92 7.80 -5.18
N VAL A 222 -11.78 8.50 -5.21
CA VAL A 222 -11.71 9.93 -5.56
C VAL A 222 -12.18 10.16 -6.99
N ILE A 223 -11.79 9.33 -7.95
CA ILE A 223 -12.28 9.41 -9.34
C ILE A 223 -13.80 9.26 -9.39
N GLY A 224 -14.38 8.28 -8.65
CA GLY A 224 -15.82 8.12 -8.55
C GLY A 224 -16.52 9.36 -7.99
N MET A 225 -16.01 9.90 -6.87
CA MET A 225 -16.56 11.11 -6.25
C MET A 225 -16.52 12.32 -7.18
N LEU A 226 -15.40 12.52 -7.90
CA LEU A 226 -15.27 13.62 -8.86
C LEU A 226 -16.29 13.50 -10.01
N ARG A 227 -16.49 12.29 -10.53
CA ARG A 227 -17.49 12.02 -11.57
C ARG A 227 -18.92 12.26 -11.08
N ASP A 228 -19.22 11.87 -9.84
CA ASP A 228 -20.52 12.15 -9.20
C ASP A 228 -20.76 13.66 -9.03
N MET A 229 -19.70 14.43 -8.82
CA MET A 229 -19.71 15.90 -8.79
C MET A 229 -19.70 16.55 -10.19
N GLN A 230 -19.78 15.76 -11.26
CA GLN A 230 -19.71 16.20 -12.65
C GLN A 230 -18.40 16.91 -13.02
N ILE A 231 -17.30 16.62 -12.30
CA ILE A 231 -15.96 17.10 -12.61
C ILE A 231 -15.33 16.13 -13.62
N VAL A 232 -14.81 16.67 -14.71
CA VAL A 232 -14.13 15.87 -15.75
C VAL A 232 -12.82 15.32 -15.19
N VAL A 233 -12.62 14.00 -15.34
CA VAL A 233 -11.40 13.31 -14.90
C VAL A 233 -10.73 12.61 -16.08
N HIS A 234 -9.48 12.99 -16.35
CA HIS A 234 -8.64 12.41 -17.39
C HIS A 234 -7.63 11.43 -16.77
N GLU A 235 -7.84 10.15 -17.02
CA GLU A 235 -6.85 9.11 -16.74
C GLU A 235 -5.96 8.95 -17.97
N ARG A 236 -4.74 9.49 -17.95
CA ARG A 236 -3.85 9.56 -19.11
C ARG A 236 -2.37 9.51 -18.73
N HIS A 237 -1.50 9.28 -19.71
CA HIS A 237 -0.08 9.53 -19.52
C HIS A 237 0.18 11.04 -19.37
N ILE A 238 1.02 11.42 -18.44
CA ILE A 238 1.40 12.80 -18.15
C ILE A 238 2.92 12.91 -18.31
N MET A 239 3.35 13.82 -19.18
CA MET A 239 4.78 14.09 -19.37
C MET A 239 5.30 14.98 -18.24
N PRO A 240 6.56 14.82 -17.80
CA PRO A 240 7.16 15.68 -16.77
C PRO A 240 7.11 17.18 -17.13
N GLU A 241 7.21 17.51 -18.42
CA GLU A 241 7.19 18.89 -18.93
C GLU A 241 5.83 19.57 -18.77
N GLU A 242 4.76 18.78 -18.58
CA GLU A 242 3.40 19.31 -18.35
C GLU A 242 3.22 19.82 -16.90
N LEU A 243 4.10 19.42 -15.97
CA LEU A 243 3.93 19.71 -14.53
C LEU A 243 3.85 21.19 -14.22
N GLU A 244 4.60 22.04 -14.93
CA GLU A 244 4.57 23.48 -14.75
C GLU A 244 3.24 24.14 -15.19
N GLY A 245 2.46 23.43 -16.01
CA GLY A 245 1.16 23.88 -16.51
C GLY A 245 -0.03 23.53 -15.63
N PHE A 246 0.16 22.78 -14.55
CA PHE A 246 -0.91 22.44 -13.61
C PHE A 246 -1.02 23.47 -12.48
N GLU A 247 -2.25 23.79 -12.09
CA GLU A 247 -2.58 24.78 -11.06
C GLU A 247 -2.47 24.21 -9.65
N GLN A 248 -2.81 22.93 -9.49
CA GLN A 248 -2.85 22.23 -8.22
C GLN A 248 -2.41 20.78 -8.37
N CYS A 249 -1.98 20.21 -7.24
CA CYS A 249 -1.60 18.81 -7.14
C CYS A 249 -1.98 18.29 -5.74
N TRP A 250 -2.47 17.03 -5.65
CA TRP A 250 -2.63 16.35 -4.36
C TRP A 250 -2.31 14.86 -4.46
N LEU A 251 -2.13 14.22 -3.30
CA LEU A 251 -1.85 12.79 -3.12
C LEU A 251 -3.02 12.08 -2.43
N THR A 252 -3.18 10.77 -2.72
CA THR A 252 -4.24 9.93 -2.14
C THR A 252 -3.70 8.65 -1.51
#